data_cacba1ca2d369eda2167802daca8bbb2
#
_entry.id   cacba1ca2d369eda2167802daca8bbb2
#
_cell.length_a   1.000
_cell.length_b   1.000
_cell.length_c   1.000
_cell.angle_alpha   90.00
_cell.angle_beta   90.00
_cell.angle_gamma   90.00
#
_symmetry.space_group_name_H-M   'P 1'
#
loop_
_entity.id
_entity.type
_entity.pdbx_description
1 polymer ?
#
loop_
_entity_poly.entity_id
_entity_poly.type
_entity_poly.pdbx_seq_one_letter_code
_entity_poly.pdbx_strand_id
1 'polypeptide(L)'
;VVNRTELSDTHIQLLMTDTTTTPKDTTASAPVNWKVNLHQLKLKNVSFGMKLPADSMKMAAYIGEATIDDAKADLKNQFYGLKQFLLSGASASYDTGEAQPSEGFDASHMAVRNIRIGLDSLLYEGRNMNAVIREITMEERSGLSITSLTGRLFSNDSIIRIPELKLQTPHSEIDLSAQTYWELVN
;
A
#
# COMPACT_ATOMS: atom_id res chain seq x y z
N VAL A 1 10.84 20.06 4.81
CA VAL A 1 11.78 18.92 4.98
C VAL A 1 11.61 18.39 6.39
N VAL A 2 11.40 17.09 6.53
CA VAL A 2 11.35 16.38 7.81
C VAL A 2 12.56 15.45 7.86
N ASN A 3 13.43 15.64 8.85
CA ASN A 3 14.66 14.86 8.91
C ASN A 3 14.41 13.43 9.42
N ARG A 4 13.80 13.31 10.60
CA ARG A 4 13.47 12.03 11.19
C ARG A 4 12.19 12.14 11.98
N THR A 5 11.31 11.17 11.81
CA THR A 5 10.09 11.00 12.60
C THR A 5 10.03 9.57 13.10
N GLU A 6 9.67 9.43 14.36
CA GLU A 6 9.44 8.12 14.96
C GLU A 6 8.10 8.15 15.72
N LEU A 7 7.28 7.13 15.50
CA LEU A 7 6.03 6.91 16.20
C LEU A 7 6.05 5.48 16.75
N SER A 8 5.91 5.36 18.06
CA SER A 8 5.93 4.06 18.73
C SER A 8 4.76 3.91 19.70
N ASP A 9 4.35 2.67 19.91
CA ASP A 9 3.36 2.25 20.90
C ASP A 9 2.08 3.10 20.85
N THR A 10 1.60 3.35 19.61
CA THR A 10 0.52 4.31 19.34
C THR A 10 -0.71 3.58 18.84
N HIS A 11 -1.87 3.94 19.38
CA HIS A 11 -3.17 3.51 18.91
C HIS A 11 -3.95 4.71 18.36
N ILE A 12 -4.35 4.64 17.09
CA ILE A 12 -5.15 5.64 16.40
C ILE A 12 -6.52 5.06 16.11
N GLN A 13 -7.57 5.69 16.59
CA GLN A 13 -8.94 5.26 16.28
C GLN A 13 -9.73 6.41 15.69
N LEU A 14 -10.35 6.16 14.53
CA LEU A 14 -11.24 7.08 13.84
C LEU A 14 -12.66 6.51 13.86
N LEU A 15 -13.58 7.25 14.46
CA LEU A 15 -15.02 6.95 14.42
C LEU A 15 -15.72 8.08 13.66
N MET A 16 -16.27 7.77 12.51
CA MET A 16 -17.09 8.71 11.74
C MET A 16 -18.57 8.44 12.04
N THR A 17 -19.18 9.28 12.89
CA THR A 17 -20.50 9.03 13.48
C THR A 17 -21.65 9.57 12.66
N ASP A 18 -21.41 10.45 11.69
CA ASP A 18 -22.49 11.03 10.90
C ASP A 18 -22.04 11.45 9.50
N THR A 19 -22.82 11.06 8.52
CA THR A 19 -22.81 11.66 7.19
C THR A 19 -23.92 12.69 7.12
N THR A 20 -23.81 13.78 7.92
CA THR A 20 -24.59 14.95 7.56
C THR A 20 -24.20 15.30 6.15
N THR A 21 -25.15 15.22 5.24
CA THR A 21 -25.03 15.71 3.88
C THR A 21 -24.84 17.23 3.93
N THR A 22 -23.64 17.65 4.30
CA THR A 22 -23.21 19.02 4.04
C THR A 22 -23.36 19.20 2.54
N PRO A 23 -24.05 20.23 2.05
CA PRO A 23 -24.16 20.49 0.63
C PRO A 23 -22.74 20.44 0.06
N LYS A 24 -22.55 19.61 -0.95
CA LYS A 24 -21.24 19.45 -1.61
C LYS A 24 -20.83 20.85 -2.06
N ASP A 25 -19.84 21.42 -1.35
CA ASP A 25 -19.29 22.71 -1.74
C ASP A 25 -18.66 22.51 -3.12
N THR A 26 -19.35 22.98 -4.15
CA THR A 26 -18.94 22.82 -5.56
C THR A 26 -17.84 23.80 -5.95
N THR A 27 -17.31 24.55 -4.99
CA THR A 27 -16.08 25.31 -5.18
C THR A 27 -14.94 24.34 -5.41
N ALA A 28 -14.41 24.32 -6.62
CA ALA A 28 -13.25 23.52 -6.97
C ALA A 28 -12.13 23.83 -5.97
N SER A 29 -11.79 22.85 -5.14
CA SER A 29 -10.68 22.98 -4.20
C SER A 29 -9.42 23.35 -4.98
N ALA A 30 -8.71 24.39 -4.56
CA ALA A 30 -7.43 24.70 -5.16
C ALA A 30 -6.52 23.46 -5.15
N PRO A 31 -5.80 23.18 -6.23
CA PRO A 31 -4.96 22.00 -6.29
C PRO A 31 -3.94 22.00 -5.12
N VAL A 32 -3.86 20.89 -4.43
CA VAL A 32 -2.92 20.74 -3.30
C VAL A 32 -1.50 20.69 -3.85
N ASN A 33 -0.71 21.73 -3.57
CA ASN A 33 0.66 21.90 -4.06
C ASN A 33 1.71 21.52 -3.01
N TRP A 34 1.50 20.43 -2.29
CA TRP A 34 2.45 20.04 -1.25
C TRP A 34 3.65 19.29 -1.84
N LYS A 35 4.83 19.68 -1.34
CA LYS A 35 6.08 18.95 -1.53
C LYS A 35 6.56 18.45 -0.18
N VAL A 36 6.68 17.14 -0.08
CA VAL A 36 7.16 16.47 1.13
C VAL A 36 8.52 15.86 0.85
N ASN A 37 9.49 16.14 1.70
CA ASN A 37 10.77 15.46 1.74
C ASN A 37 10.95 14.91 3.16
N LEU A 38 11.09 13.61 3.26
CA LEU A 38 11.24 12.88 4.50
C LEU A 38 12.51 12.03 4.42
N HIS A 39 13.48 12.28 5.29
CA HIS A 39 14.70 11.47 5.32
C HIS A 39 14.45 10.12 5.97
N GLN A 40 13.77 10.09 7.10
CA GLN A 40 13.44 8.82 7.75
C GLN A 40 12.11 8.89 8.52
N LEU A 41 11.26 7.88 8.33
CA LEU A 41 10.12 7.58 9.17
C LEU A 41 10.30 6.18 9.76
N LYS A 42 10.14 6.07 11.08
CA LYS A 42 10.05 4.78 11.79
C LYS A 42 8.72 4.66 12.51
N LEU A 43 8.08 3.52 12.34
CA LEU A 43 6.88 3.14 13.07
C LEU A 43 7.18 1.86 13.83
N LYS A 44 6.74 1.78 15.09
CA LYS A 44 6.88 0.59 15.92
C LYS A 44 5.63 0.41 16.78
N ASN A 45 5.03 -0.79 16.73
CA ASN A 45 3.82 -1.11 17.49
C ASN A 45 2.71 -0.08 17.28
N VAL A 46 2.39 0.25 16.03
CA VAL A 46 1.35 1.23 15.69
C VAL A 46 0.10 0.49 15.24
N SER A 47 -1.02 0.80 15.87
CA SER A 47 -2.32 0.28 15.46
C SER A 47 -3.26 1.39 14.99
N PHE A 48 -4.02 1.09 13.97
CA PHE A 48 -5.02 1.98 13.40
C PHE A 48 -6.36 1.25 13.31
N GLY A 49 -7.43 1.91 13.72
CA GLY A 49 -8.80 1.44 13.57
C GLY A 49 -9.69 2.53 12.99
N MET A 50 -10.57 2.16 12.08
CA MET A 50 -11.59 3.05 11.53
C MET A 50 -12.94 2.34 11.51
N LYS A 51 -13.99 3.06 11.89
CA LYS A 51 -15.38 2.59 11.82
C LYS A 51 -16.23 3.64 11.15
N LEU A 52 -16.99 3.22 10.15
CA LEU A 52 -18.04 4.00 9.50
C LEU A 52 -19.38 3.26 9.70
N PRO A 53 -20.14 3.60 10.75
CA PRO A 53 -21.38 2.88 11.08
C PRO A 53 -22.44 2.96 10.00
N ALA A 54 -22.50 4.07 9.25
CA ALA A 54 -23.48 4.25 8.17
C ALA A 54 -23.30 3.21 7.04
N ASP A 55 -22.07 2.77 6.79
CA ASP A 55 -21.74 1.79 5.74
C ASP A 55 -21.48 0.40 6.33
N SER A 56 -21.69 0.19 7.63
CA SER A 56 -21.30 -1.02 8.37
C SER A 56 -19.85 -1.41 8.11
N MET A 57 -18.96 -0.40 7.87
CA MET A 57 -17.57 -0.62 7.49
C MET A 57 -16.65 -0.51 8.70
N LYS A 58 -15.74 -1.47 8.80
CA LYS A 58 -14.66 -1.49 9.80
C LYS A 58 -13.35 -1.79 9.11
N MET A 59 -12.34 -1.03 9.46
CA MET A 59 -10.96 -1.28 9.04
C MET A 59 -10.06 -1.30 10.26
N ALA A 60 -9.09 -2.20 10.27
CA ALA A 60 -8.04 -2.20 11.26
C ALA A 60 -6.71 -2.53 10.59
N ALA A 61 -5.65 -1.94 11.10
CA ALA A 61 -4.30 -2.25 10.70
C ALA A 61 -3.38 -2.24 11.93
N TYR A 62 -2.40 -3.10 11.91
CA TYR A 62 -1.32 -3.13 12.88
C TYR A 62 0.02 -3.18 12.16
N ILE A 63 0.96 -2.41 12.63
CA ILE A 63 2.33 -2.32 12.14
C ILE A 63 3.26 -2.69 13.29
N GLY A 64 3.91 -3.85 13.21
CA GLY A 64 4.94 -4.24 14.16
C GLY A 64 6.14 -3.32 14.05
N GLU A 65 6.70 -3.23 12.85
CA GLU A 65 7.79 -2.31 12.55
C GLU A 65 7.71 -1.86 11.08
N ALA A 66 7.90 -0.56 10.84
CA ALA A 66 8.07 -0.02 9.49
C ALA A 66 9.17 1.05 9.46
N THR A 67 9.92 1.08 8.38
CA THR A 67 10.91 2.11 8.10
C THR A 67 10.76 2.58 6.66
N ILE A 68 10.74 3.89 6.46
CA ILE A 68 10.81 4.55 5.16
C ILE A 68 12.03 5.44 5.16
N ASP A 69 12.90 5.26 4.17
CA ASP A 69 14.09 6.08 4.00
C ASP A 69 14.02 6.89 2.70
N ASP A 70 14.39 8.18 2.81
CA ASP A 70 14.50 9.15 1.72
C ASP A 70 13.26 9.20 0.82
N ALA A 71 12.08 9.41 1.43
CA ALA A 71 10.85 9.59 0.70
C ALA A 71 10.65 11.03 0.22
N LYS A 72 10.16 11.17 -1.00
CA LYS A 72 9.80 12.44 -1.63
C LYS A 72 8.44 12.33 -2.30
N ALA A 73 7.61 13.34 -2.12
CA ALA A 73 6.35 13.47 -2.83
C ALA A 73 6.18 14.92 -3.31
N ASP A 74 5.79 15.09 -4.57
CA ASP A 74 5.35 16.35 -5.15
C ASP A 74 3.95 16.13 -5.73
N LEU A 75 2.93 16.53 -4.97
CA LEU A 75 1.54 16.26 -5.34
C LEU A 75 1.12 17.01 -6.62
N LYS A 76 1.71 18.17 -6.87
CA LYS A 76 1.43 18.94 -8.09
C LYS A 76 1.92 18.23 -9.34
N ASN A 77 3.12 17.67 -9.29
CA ASN A 77 3.76 17.03 -10.42
C ASN A 77 3.53 15.51 -10.44
N GLN A 78 2.77 14.97 -9.49
CA GLN A 78 2.53 13.52 -9.34
C GLN A 78 3.83 12.72 -9.27
N PHE A 79 4.84 13.29 -8.61
CA PHE A 79 6.10 12.64 -8.37
C PHE A 79 6.09 11.98 -6.99
N TYR A 80 6.43 10.69 -6.95
CA TYR A 80 6.58 9.91 -5.71
C TYR A 80 7.84 9.07 -5.80
N GLY A 81 8.67 9.15 -4.79
CA GLY A 81 9.90 8.38 -4.73
C GLY A 81 10.27 8.02 -3.30
N LEU A 82 10.90 6.87 -3.12
CA LEU A 82 11.55 6.47 -1.89
C LEU A 82 12.76 5.59 -2.21
N LYS A 83 13.74 5.63 -1.33
CA LYS A 83 14.94 4.80 -1.45
C LYS A 83 14.73 3.41 -0.88
N GLN A 84 14.08 3.32 0.29
CA GLN A 84 13.79 2.04 0.91
C GLN A 84 12.49 2.09 1.71
N PHE A 85 11.73 1.01 1.65
CA PHE A 85 10.60 0.74 2.52
C PHE A 85 10.71 -0.66 3.08
N LEU A 86 10.65 -0.78 4.40
CA LEU A 86 10.62 -2.03 5.13
C LEU A 86 9.39 -2.06 6.02
N LEU A 87 8.65 -3.15 5.97
CA LEU A 87 7.51 -3.42 6.84
C LEU A 87 7.61 -4.86 7.34
N SER A 88 7.42 -5.08 8.63
CA SER A 88 7.41 -6.39 9.23
C SER A 88 6.40 -6.53 10.36
N GLY A 89 5.88 -7.75 10.53
CA GLY A 89 4.92 -8.06 11.58
C GLY A 89 3.62 -7.27 11.47
N ALA A 90 3.20 -6.94 10.24
CA ALA A 90 1.99 -6.17 10.02
C ALA A 90 0.78 -7.08 9.75
N SER A 91 -0.40 -6.53 10.01
CA SER A 91 -1.68 -7.12 9.66
C SER A 91 -2.68 -6.03 9.29
N ALA A 92 -3.67 -6.38 8.47
CA ALA A 92 -4.77 -5.49 8.11
C ALA A 92 -6.07 -6.29 7.98
N SER A 93 -7.19 -5.68 8.31
CA SER A 93 -8.52 -6.23 8.08
C SER A 93 -9.46 -5.17 7.54
N TYR A 94 -10.39 -5.63 6.73
CA TYR A 94 -11.47 -4.85 6.16
C TYR A 94 -12.74 -5.67 6.22
N ASP A 95 -13.77 -5.12 6.85
CA ASP A 95 -15.09 -5.70 6.95
C ASP A 95 -16.14 -4.68 6.51
N THR A 96 -17.08 -5.08 5.68
CA THR A 96 -18.22 -4.26 5.26
C THR A 96 -19.49 -5.09 5.16
N GLY A 97 -20.62 -4.44 5.47
CA GLY A 97 -21.92 -5.10 5.51
C GLY A 97 -22.18 -5.87 6.81
N GLU A 98 -23.36 -6.46 6.88
CA GLU A 98 -23.84 -7.22 8.05
C GLU A 98 -23.75 -8.74 7.87
N ALA A 99 -23.39 -9.19 6.67
CA ALA A 99 -23.27 -10.60 6.35
C ALA A 99 -22.13 -11.26 7.13
N GLN A 100 -22.25 -12.54 7.38
CA GLN A 100 -21.14 -13.33 7.92
C GLN A 100 -20.12 -13.60 6.81
N PRO A 101 -18.83 -13.68 7.14
CA PRO A 101 -17.80 -14.01 6.19
C PRO A 101 -18.08 -15.35 5.48
N SER A 102 -17.93 -15.37 4.16
CA SER A 102 -18.03 -16.59 3.35
C SER A 102 -16.77 -17.44 3.39
N GLU A 103 -16.86 -18.71 3.00
CA GLU A 103 -15.70 -19.56 2.75
C GLU A 103 -14.96 -19.07 1.48
N GLY A 104 -13.62 -19.19 1.48
CA GLY A 104 -12.77 -18.72 0.40
C GLY A 104 -12.55 -17.23 0.42
N PHE A 105 -12.20 -16.65 -0.74
CA PHE A 105 -11.95 -15.22 -0.87
C PHE A 105 -13.25 -14.42 -0.80
N ASP A 106 -13.31 -13.53 0.16
CA ASP A 106 -14.45 -12.65 0.41
C ASP A 106 -13.98 -11.20 0.45
N ALA A 107 -14.27 -10.45 -0.61
CA ALA A 107 -13.85 -9.06 -0.75
C ALA A 107 -14.50 -8.11 0.28
N SER A 108 -15.62 -8.53 0.88
CA SER A 108 -16.29 -7.76 1.93
C SER A 108 -15.71 -8.00 3.32
N HIS A 109 -14.97 -9.09 3.49
CA HIS A 109 -14.41 -9.52 4.77
C HIS A 109 -12.97 -10.00 4.58
N MET A 110 -12.04 -9.11 4.29
CA MET A 110 -10.64 -9.43 4.09
C MET A 110 -9.83 -9.32 5.38
N ALA A 111 -8.93 -10.26 5.61
CA ALA A 111 -7.97 -10.18 6.70
C ALA A 111 -6.63 -10.74 6.26
N VAL A 112 -5.61 -9.90 6.30
CA VAL A 112 -4.24 -10.25 5.94
C VAL A 112 -3.34 -10.14 7.17
N ARG A 113 -2.50 -11.13 7.39
CA ARG A 113 -1.58 -11.21 8.51
C ARG A 113 -0.18 -11.60 8.06
N ASN A 114 0.77 -11.52 8.98
CA ASN A 114 2.17 -11.86 8.74
C ASN A 114 2.77 -11.11 7.56
N ILE A 115 2.29 -9.87 7.35
CA ILE A 115 2.72 -9.04 6.23
C ILE A 115 4.18 -8.62 6.46
N ARG A 116 5.01 -8.90 5.45
CA ARG A 116 6.34 -8.32 5.29
C ARG A 116 6.45 -7.69 3.91
N ILE A 117 7.03 -6.52 3.83
CA ILE A 117 7.30 -5.83 2.57
C ILE A 117 8.70 -5.24 2.64
N GLY A 118 9.52 -5.54 1.66
CA GLY A 118 10.81 -4.91 1.42
C GLY A 118 10.86 -4.34 0.01
N LEU A 119 10.94 -3.01 -0.12
CA LEU A 119 11.20 -2.32 -1.37
C LEU A 119 12.57 -1.66 -1.26
N ASP A 120 13.45 -1.90 -2.23
CA ASP A 120 14.77 -1.27 -2.28
C ASP A 120 14.78 0.03 -3.09
N SER A 121 13.75 0.28 -3.89
CA SER A 121 13.47 1.58 -4.49
C SER A 121 12.04 1.64 -5.01
N LEU A 122 11.48 2.83 -5.02
CA LEU A 122 10.25 3.15 -5.71
C LEU A 122 10.39 4.55 -6.31
N LEU A 123 10.11 4.66 -7.60
CA LEU A 123 9.96 5.92 -8.31
C LEU A 123 8.71 5.86 -9.16
N TYR A 124 7.88 6.90 -9.08
CA TYR A 124 6.74 7.12 -9.95
C TYR A 124 6.69 8.58 -10.37
N GLU A 125 6.72 8.83 -11.66
CA GLU A 125 6.55 10.13 -12.28
C GLU A 125 5.88 9.95 -13.64
N GLY A 126 4.55 9.96 -13.64
CA GLY A 126 3.77 9.68 -14.85
C GLY A 126 4.05 8.29 -15.44
N ARG A 127 4.65 8.24 -16.64
CA ARG A 127 5.04 6.98 -17.28
C ARG A 127 6.39 6.44 -16.80
N ASN A 128 7.18 7.28 -16.13
CA ASN A 128 8.44 6.85 -15.56
C ASN A 128 8.19 6.15 -14.22
N MET A 129 8.36 4.85 -14.19
CA MET A 129 8.22 4.01 -13.00
C MET A 129 9.45 3.12 -12.83
N ASN A 130 9.88 3.00 -11.60
CA ASN A 130 10.88 2.01 -11.21
C ASN A 130 10.53 1.49 -9.83
N ALA A 131 10.46 0.18 -9.69
CA ALA A 131 10.24 -0.47 -8.40
C ALA A 131 11.10 -1.73 -8.30
N VAL A 132 11.77 -1.89 -7.17
CA VAL A 132 12.53 -3.09 -6.83
C VAL A 132 11.91 -3.70 -5.59
N ILE A 133 11.24 -4.84 -5.78
CA ILE A 133 10.61 -5.62 -4.73
C ILE A 133 11.64 -6.65 -4.27
N ARG A 134 12.14 -6.48 -3.05
CA ARG A 134 13.06 -7.43 -2.42
C ARG A 134 12.32 -8.60 -1.78
N GLU A 135 11.18 -8.29 -1.16
CA GLU A 135 10.37 -9.27 -0.45
C GLU A 135 8.93 -8.74 -0.31
N ILE A 136 7.95 -9.59 -0.60
CA ILE A 136 6.58 -9.46 -0.07
C ILE A 136 6.14 -10.84 0.38
N THR A 137 5.69 -10.94 1.62
CA THR A 137 5.06 -12.14 2.18
C THR A 137 3.78 -11.76 2.88
N MET A 138 2.77 -12.61 2.84
CA MET A 138 1.51 -12.41 3.55
C MET A 138 0.67 -13.68 3.60
N GLU A 139 -0.27 -13.73 4.53
CA GLU A 139 -1.30 -14.76 4.61
C GLU A 139 -2.67 -14.07 4.66
N GLU A 140 -3.58 -14.48 3.79
CA GLU A 140 -4.95 -14.01 3.76
C GLU A 140 -5.88 -15.06 4.37
N ARG A 141 -6.95 -14.63 5.01
CA ARG A 141 -7.92 -15.47 5.73
C ARG A 141 -8.50 -16.61 4.89
N SER A 142 -8.69 -16.41 3.59
CA SER A 142 -9.18 -17.44 2.66
C SER A 142 -8.24 -18.63 2.47
N GLY A 143 -7.01 -18.56 3.01
CA GLY A 143 -5.96 -19.55 2.83
C GLY A 143 -4.94 -19.18 1.75
N LEU A 144 -5.13 -18.07 1.03
CA LEU A 144 -4.09 -17.56 0.14
C LEU A 144 -2.86 -17.18 0.96
N SER A 145 -1.72 -17.74 0.62
CA SER A 145 -0.44 -17.42 1.24
C SER A 145 0.59 -17.10 0.17
N ILE A 146 1.20 -15.93 0.27
CA ILE A 146 2.38 -15.56 -0.51
C ILE A 146 3.59 -15.80 0.38
N THR A 147 4.36 -16.82 0.05
CA THR A 147 5.59 -17.18 0.79
C THR A 147 6.78 -16.36 0.33
N SER A 148 6.78 -15.93 -0.93
CA SER A 148 7.78 -15.03 -1.49
C SER A 148 7.23 -14.33 -2.73
N LEU A 149 7.39 -13.02 -2.82
CA LEU A 149 7.25 -12.26 -4.04
C LEU A 149 8.44 -11.32 -4.15
N THR A 150 9.21 -11.48 -5.21
CA THR A 150 10.36 -10.63 -5.55
C THR A 150 10.25 -10.16 -6.99
N GLY A 151 10.85 -9.02 -7.33
CA GLY A 151 10.82 -8.61 -8.72
C GLY A 151 11.24 -7.17 -8.96
N ARG A 152 11.21 -6.81 -10.25
CA ARG A 152 11.51 -5.47 -10.72
C ARG A 152 10.48 -5.03 -11.73
N LEU A 153 10.05 -3.78 -11.60
CA LEU A 153 9.21 -3.09 -12.57
C LEU A 153 9.98 -1.87 -13.06
N PHE A 154 10.03 -1.70 -14.35
CA PHE A 154 10.57 -0.51 -15.00
C PHE A 154 9.61 -0.02 -16.08
N SER A 155 9.42 1.27 -16.16
CA SER A 155 8.67 1.89 -17.25
C SER A 155 9.26 3.26 -17.58
N ASN A 156 9.14 3.66 -18.83
CA ASN A 156 9.41 5.01 -19.31
C ASN A 156 8.35 5.42 -20.34
N ASP A 157 8.56 6.51 -21.08
CA ASP A 157 7.57 7.00 -22.06
C ASP A 157 7.24 6.02 -23.19
N SER A 158 8.05 5.03 -23.43
CA SER A 158 7.91 4.10 -24.55
C SER A 158 7.51 2.69 -24.14
N ILE A 159 8.07 2.17 -23.06
CA ILE A 159 7.97 0.77 -22.68
C ILE A 159 7.56 0.56 -21.23
N ILE A 160 6.89 -0.56 -20.98
CA ILE A 160 6.71 -1.16 -19.65
C ILE A 160 7.50 -2.47 -19.66
N ARG A 161 8.33 -2.70 -18.67
CA ARG A 161 9.17 -3.89 -18.56
C ARG A 161 9.13 -4.47 -17.15
N ILE A 162 8.92 -5.76 -17.08
CA ILE A 162 9.10 -6.58 -15.88
C ILE A 162 10.25 -7.54 -16.21
N PRO A 163 11.50 -7.17 -15.87
CA PRO A 163 12.66 -8.02 -16.20
C PRO A 163 12.60 -9.37 -15.51
N GLU A 164 12.07 -9.38 -14.29
CA GLU A 164 11.95 -10.55 -13.44
C GLU A 164 10.86 -10.31 -12.40
N LEU A 165 9.94 -11.25 -12.28
CA LEU A 165 8.97 -11.32 -11.18
C LEU A 165 8.84 -12.78 -10.77
N LYS A 166 9.11 -13.09 -9.51
CA LYS A 166 8.98 -14.43 -8.93
C LYS A 166 7.96 -14.40 -7.82
N LEU A 167 6.94 -15.21 -7.95
CA LEU A 167 5.91 -15.40 -6.94
C LEU A 167 5.89 -16.86 -6.50
N GLN A 168 5.95 -17.09 -5.20
CA GLN A 168 5.82 -18.40 -4.58
C GLN A 168 4.66 -18.42 -3.60
N THR A 169 3.90 -19.48 -3.66
CA THR A 169 2.88 -19.87 -2.70
C THR A 169 3.23 -21.26 -2.17
N PRO A 170 2.54 -21.81 -1.16
CA PRO A 170 2.80 -23.19 -0.70
C PRO A 170 2.63 -24.26 -1.79
N HIS A 171 1.88 -23.97 -2.85
CA HIS A 171 1.51 -24.94 -3.87
C HIS A 171 1.81 -24.52 -5.31
N SER A 172 2.37 -23.33 -5.52
CA SER A 172 2.60 -22.78 -6.86
C SER A 172 3.83 -21.90 -6.91
N GLU A 173 4.48 -21.89 -8.06
CA GLU A 173 5.57 -20.96 -8.37
C GLU A 173 5.31 -20.34 -9.74
N ILE A 174 5.49 -19.02 -9.83
CA ILE A 174 5.38 -18.26 -11.07
C ILE A 174 6.68 -17.49 -11.26
N ASP A 175 7.31 -17.68 -12.41
CA ASP A 175 8.44 -16.87 -12.87
C ASP A 175 7.99 -16.17 -14.17
N LEU A 176 7.99 -14.83 -14.12
CA LEU A 176 7.49 -14.00 -15.21
C LEU A 176 8.57 -13.00 -15.63
N SER A 177 8.79 -12.92 -16.95
CA SER A 177 9.48 -11.80 -17.59
C SER A 177 8.60 -11.26 -18.72
N ALA A 178 8.38 -9.95 -18.76
CA ALA A 178 7.48 -9.35 -19.74
C ALA A 178 7.98 -7.98 -20.17
N GLN A 179 7.65 -7.61 -21.40
CA GLN A 179 7.84 -6.26 -21.93
C GLN A 179 6.71 -5.94 -22.89
N THR A 180 6.22 -4.71 -22.83
CA THR A 180 5.24 -4.18 -23.79
C THR A 180 5.53 -2.71 -24.08
N TYR A 181 4.90 -2.18 -25.11
CA TYR A 181 4.99 -0.75 -25.49
C TYR A 181 3.70 -0.06 -25.11
N TRP A 182 3.78 1.20 -24.65
CA TRP A 182 2.61 1.98 -24.29
C TRP A 182 1.61 2.13 -25.44
N GLU A 183 2.08 2.17 -26.67
CA GLU A 183 1.23 2.25 -27.87
C GLU A 183 0.29 1.04 -28.03
N LEU A 184 0.61 -0.11 -27.40
CA LEU A 184 -0.21 -1.32 -27.46
C LEU A 184 -1.18 -1.46 -26.27
N VAL A 185 -1.08 -0.58 -25.27
CA VAL A 185 -1.87 -0.63 -24.03
C VAL A 185 -3.00 0.42 -24.01
N ASN A 186 -2.99 1.37 -24.93
CA ASN A 186 -3.98 2.44 -25.07
C ASN A 186 -5.11 2.06 -26.05
#